data_2e8ce853c4a07e6bdbec004c0dbbf456
#
_entry.id   2e8ce853c4a07e6bdbec004c0dbbf456
#
_cell.length_a   1.000
_cell.length_b   1.000
_cell.length_c   1.000
_cell.angle_alpha   90.00
_cell.angle_beta   90.00
_cell.angle_gamma   90.00
#
_symmetry.space_group_name_H-M   'P 1'
#
loop_
_entity.id
_entity.type
_entity.pdbx_description
1 polymer ?
#
loop_
_entity_poly.entity_id
_entity_poly.type
_entity_poly.pdbx_seq_one_letter_code
_entity_poly.pdbx_strand_id
1 'polypeptide(L)'
;MKTILIAGLAVLGFAGAAIADPVEGTWKTQVDDGAYAYVKVSPCGAALCGTIARTFNQTGEYKSENLGKKLVWDMKPAGGGVYKDGQIWQPSTDKTFRSKMALSGNTLKVSGCVGPICKKQTWSRVD
;
A
#
# COMPACT_ATOMS: atom_id res chain seq x y z
N MET A 1 -28.65 -23.43 34.97
CA MET A 1 -28.47 -23.06 34.54
C MET A 1 -27.90 -22.89 33.78
N LYS A 2 -27.49 -22.73 33.51
CA LYS A 2 -27.03 -22.72 32.84
C LYS A 2 -26.80 -22.13 31.87
N THR A 3 -26.62 -21.75 31.45
CA THR A 3 -26.71 -21.23 30.53
C THR A 3 -25.93 -20.38 30.17
N ILE A 4 -25.70 -19.80 30.37
CA ILE A 4 -24.93 -19.00 30.34
C ILE A 4 -23.91 -18.99 29.50
N LEU A 5 -23.32 -19.68 29.48
CA LEU A 5 -22.31 -19.87 28.81
C LEU A 5 -22.28 -19.46 27.49
N ILE A 6 -23.07 -19.55 26.99
CA ILE A 6 -23.26 -19.29 25.73
C ILE A 6 -22.81 -18.00 25.32
N ALA A 7 -23.07 -17.07 26.05
CA ALA A 7 -22.72 -15.74 25.71
C ALA A 7 -21.27 -15.67 25.33
N GLY A 8 -20.49 -16.38 25.99
CA GLY A 8 -19.08 -16.33 25.71
C GLY A 8 -18.77 -16.72 24.31
N LEU A 9 -19.54 -17.62 23.81
CA LEU A 9 -19.28 -18.11 22.50
C LEU A 9 -19.49 -17.07 21.46
N ALA A 10 -20.56 -16.36 21.57
CA ALA A 10 -20.87 -15.35 20.60
C ALA A 10 -19.73 -14.36 20.49
N VAL A 11 -19.18 -14.01 21.60
CA VAL A 11 -18.10 -13.04 21.59
C VAL A 11 -16.91 -13.58 20.83
N LEU A 12 -16.63 -14.84 21.00
CA LEU A 12 -15.51 -15.44 20.35
C LEU A 12 -15.64 -15.37 18.83
N GLY A 13 -16.84 -15.52 18.35
CA GLY A 13 -17.05 -15.49 16.92
C GLY A 13 -16.62 -14.18 16.29
N PHE A 14 -16.75 -13.08 17.03
CA PHE A 14 -16.37 -11.80 16.46
C PHE A 14 -14.88 -11.53 16.58
N ALA A 15 -14.26 -12.11 17.56
CA ALA A 15 -12.85 -11.85 17.78
C ALA A 15 -11.98 -12.17 16.58
N GLY A 16 -12.41 -13.11 15.76
CA GLY A 16 -11.62 -13.49 14.61
C GLY A 16 -11.86 -12.64 13.36
N ALA A 17 -12.84 -11.75 13.40
CA ALA A 17 -13.17 -10.98 12.22
C ALA A 17 -12.19 -9.83 12.07
N ALA A 18 -11.36 -9.88 11.06
CA ALA A 18 -10.43 -8.81 10.76
C ALA A 18 -10.95 -8.05 9.54
N ILE A 19 -10.90 -6.74 9.61
CA ILE A 19 -11.31 -5.88 8.51
C ILE A 19 -10.05 -5.42 7.80
N ALA A 20 -10.00 -5.62 6.49
CA ALA A 20 -8.88 -5.16 5.69
C ALA A 20 -8.81 -3.64 5.70
N ASP A 21 -7.62 -3.10 5.67
CA ASP A 21 -7.43 -1.66 5.56
C ASP A 21 -7.91 -1.22 4.17
N PRO A 22 -8.62 -0.10 4.07
CA PRO A 22 -9.15 0.35 2.78
C PRO A 22 -8.09 0.60 1.70
N VAL A 23 -6.83 0.76 2.06
CA VAL A 23 -5.78 0.94 1.07
C VAL A 23 -5.30 -0.38 0.48
N GLU A 24 -5.66 -1.51 1.08
CA GLU A 24 -5.26 -2.81 0.55
C GLU A 24 -5.88 -3.04 -0.82
N GLY A 25 -5.13 -3.70 -1.68
CA GLY A 25 -5.56 -3.99 -3.04
C GLY A 25 -4.45 -3.67 -4.03
N THR A 26 -4.83 -3.62 -5.30
CA THR A 26 -3.89 -3.39 -6.39
C THR A 26 -4.02 -1.98 -6.92
N TRP A 27 -2.89 -1.32 -7.07
CA TRP A 27 -2.81 0.07 -7.49
C TRP A 27 -1.91 0.21 -8.71
N LYS A 28 -2.33 1.08 -9.63
CA LYS A 28 -1.52 1.44 -10.78
C LYS A 28 -0.74 2.70 -10.43
N THR A 29 0.59 2.63 -10.56
CA THR A 29 1.44 3.79 -10.26
C THR A 29 1.33 4.84 -11.35
N GLN A 30 1.75 6.06 -11.04
CA GLN A 30 1.88 7.11 -12.03
C GLN A 30 2.99 6.72 -13.01
N VAL A 31 2.81 7.09 -14.28
CA VAL A 31 3.83 6.82 -15.29
C VAL A 31 5.07 7.65 -14.97
N ASP A 32 6.23 6.99 -14.95
CA ASP A 32 7.51 7.61 -14.69
C ASP A 32 8.50 7.06 -15.69
N ASP A 33 9.09 7.92 -16.49
CA ASP A 33 10.04 7.55 -17.51
C ASP A 33 9.48 6.48 -18.47
N GLY A 34 8.21 6.66 -18.84
CA GLY A 34 7.54 5.76 -19.79
C GLY A 34 7.13 4.42 -19.22
N ALA A 35 7.24 4.23 -17.91
CA ALA A 35 6.94 2.96 -17.27
C ALA A 35 6.00 3.16 -16.08
N TYR A 36 5.24 2.12 -15.77
CA TYR A 36 4.43 2.07 -14.56
C TYR A 36 4.31 0.63 -14.09
N ALA A 37 3.77 0.46 -12.91
CA ALA A 37 3.62 -0.86 -12.31
C ALA A 37 2.25 -1.00 -11.65
N TYR A 38 1.83 -2.23 -11.48
CA TYR A 38 0.76 -2.56 -10.55
C TYR A 38 1.44 -2.96 -9.24
N VAL A 39 1.00 -2.34 -8.16
CA VAL A 39 1.56 -2.54 -6.83
C VAL A 39 0.47 -3.11 -5.95
N LYS A 40 0.75 -4.23 -5.32
CA LYS A 40 -0.20 -4.83 -4.39
C LYS A 40 0.12 -4.35 -2.99
N VAL A 41 -0.83 -3.65 -2.38
CA VAL A 41 -0.70 -3.16 -1.01
C VAL A 41 -1.35 -4.14 -0.06
N SER A 42 -0.62 -4.55 0.94
CA SER A 42 -1.07 -5.55 1.91
C SER A 42 -0.39 -5.32 3.26
N PRO A 43 -0.91 -5.96 4.33
CA PRO A 43 -0.30 -5.82 5.65
C PRO A 43 1.13 -6.35 5.69
N CYS A 44 1.95 -5.67 6.48
CA CYS A 44 3.36 -5.95 6.64
C CYS A 44 3.64 -5.71 8.12
N GLY A 45 3.30 -6.68 8.97
CA GLY A 45 3.28 -6.45 10.40
C GLY A 45 2.17 -5.47 10.77
N ALA A 46 2.48 -4.50 11.58
CA ALA A 46 1.51 -3.47 11.99
C ALA A 46 1.37 -2.34 10.97
N ALA A 47 2.14 -2.39 9.89
CA ALA A 47 2.13 -1.38 8.85
C ALA A 47 1.67 -1.99 7.54
N LEU A 48 1.71 -1.19 6.46
CA LEU A 48 1.35 -1.63 5.12
C LEU A 48 2.56 -1.51 4.21
N CYS A 49 2.65 -2.45 3.27
CA CYS A 49 3.69 -2.49 2.25
C CYS A 49 3.05 -2.63 0.88
N GLY A 50 3.74 -2.16 -0.15
CA GLY A 50 3.32 -2.37 -1.52
C GLY A 50 4.41 -3.08 -2.30
N THR A 51 4.04 -4.19 -2.94
CA THR A 51 4.96 -5.03 -3.69
C THR A 51 4.66 -4.93 -5.17
N ILE A 52 5.70 -4.83 -5.98
CA ILE A 52 5.57 -4.73 -7.43
C ILE A 52 5.08 -6.07 -7.97
N ALA A 53 3.85 -6.09 -8.51
CA ALA A 53 3.20 -7.31 -8.99
C ALA A 53 3.24 -7.45 -10.51
N ARG A 54 3.14 -6.35 -11.24
CA ARG A 54 3.19 -6.35 -12.71
C ARG A 54 3.88 -5.08 -13.17
N THR A 55 4.59 -5.16 -14.28
CA THR A 55 5.33 -4.01 -14.80
C THR A 55 5.01 -3.79 -16.27
N PHE A 56 4.95 -2.52 -16.67
CA PHE A 56 4.52 -2.09 -18.00
C PHE A 56 5.45 -1.00 -18.51
N ASN A 57 5.71 -1.01 -19.80
CA ASN A 57 6.41 0.07 -20.48
C ASN A 57 5.62 0.47 -21.72
N GLN A 58 6.23 1.23 -22.61
CA GLN A 58 5.55 1.76 -23.80
C GLN A 58 5.09 0.66 -24.76
N THR A 59 5.67 -0.51 -24.70
CA THR A 59 5.29 -1.62 -25.57
C THR A 59 4.33 -2.60 -24.91
N GLY A 60 3.98 -2.39 -23.66
CA GLY A 60 3.04 -3.23 -22.91
C GLY A 60 3.67 -3.86 -21.70
N GLU A 61 3.04 -4.93 -21.24
CA GLU A 61 3.51 -5.64 -20.06
C GLU A 61 4.82 -6.37 -20.34
N TYR A 62 5.74 -6.32 -19.40
CA TYR A 62 7.01 -7.04 -19.51
C TYR A 62 7.47 -7.52 -18.13
N LYS A 63 8.41 -8.46 -18.13
CA LYS A 63 8.96 -8.99 -16.88
C LYS A 63 10.18 -8.18 -16.49
N SER A 64 10.00 -7.30 -15.51
CA SER A 64 11.09 -6.52 -14.96
C SER A 64 11.82 -7.32 -13.89
N GLU A 65 13.10 -7.03 -13.70
CA GLU A 65 13.86 -7.58 -12.58
C GLU A 65 13.32 -7.06 -11.24
N ASN A 66 12.47 -6.05 -11.26
CA ASN A 66 11.91 -5.46 -10.04
C ASN A 66 10.64 -6.17 -9.55
N LEU A 67 10.13 -7.15 -10.30
CA LEU A 67 8.96 -7.91 -9.87
C LEU A 67 9.22 -8.56 -8.51
N GLY A 68 8.26 -8.45 -7.61
CA GLY A 68 8.34 -9.02 -6.28
C GLY A 68 9.04 -8.14 -5.26
N LYS A 69 9.62 -7.03 -5.67
CA LYS A 69 10.30 -6.12 -4.74
C LYS A 69 9.30 -5.15 -4.13
N LYS A 70 9.58 -4.72 -2.90
CA LYS A 70 8.76 -3.71 -2.24
C LYS A 70 9.05 -2.35 -2.83
N LEU A 71 7.99 -1.62 -3.18
CA LEU A 71 8.11 -0.24 -3.65
C LEU A 71 7.88 0.73 -2.51
N VAL A 72 6.91 0.43 -1.63
CA VAL A 72 6.66 1.21 -0.41
C VAL A 72 6.58 0.25 0.77
N TRP A 73 7.00 0.70 1.95
CA TRP A 73 6.92 -0.12 3.16
C TRP A 73 6.84 0.77 4.39
N ASP A 74 6.56 0.15 5.53
CA ASP A 74 6.41 0.83 6.82
C ASP A 74 5.36 1.93 6.82
N MET A 75 4.35 1.82 5.97
CA MET A 75 3.27 2.81 5.91
C MET A 75 2.33 2.60 7.08
N LYS A 76 2.38 3.47 8.06
CA LYS A 76 1.63 3.33 9.30
C LYS A 76 0.31 4.08 9.22
N PRO A 77 -0.84 3.39 9.40
CA PRO A 77 -2.13 4.07 9.40
C PRO A 77 -2.17 5.16 10.46
N ALA A 78 -2.60 6.35 10.07
CA ALA A 78 -2.70 7.49 10.97
C ALA A 78 -4.13 8.02 11.08
N GLY A 79 -5.09 7.30 10.50
CA GLY A 79 -6.50 7.71 10.51
C GLY A 79 -6.84 8.62 9.35
N GLY A 80 -8.12 8.64 8.97
CA GLY A 80 -8.60 9.53 7.92
C GLY A 80 -8.02 9.27 6.54
N GLY A 81 -7.55 8.04 6.27
CA GLY A 81 -6.95 7.72 4.98
C GLY A 81 -5.49 8.13 4.87
N VAL A 82 -4.87 8.56 5.96
CA VAL A 82 -3.47 8.99 5.95
C VAL A 82 -2.58 7.85 6.45
N TYR A 83 -1.44 7.68 5.78
CA TYR A 83 -0.42 6.70 6.14
C TYR A 83 0.91 7.45 6.18
N LYS A 84 1.70 7.25 7.23
CA LYS A 84 2.91 8.04 7.42
C LYS A 84 4.07 7.22 7.96
N ASP A 85 5.22 7.87 8.03
CA ASP A 85 6.47 7.30 8.55
C ASP A 85 6.95 6.10 7.76
N GLY A 86 6.62 6.06 6.48
CA GLY A 86 7.03 4.99 5.59
C GLY A 86 8.22 5.35 4.73
N GLN A 87 8.51 4.46 3.81
CA GLN A 87 9.61 4.58 2.86
C GLN A 87 9.11 4.27 1.47
N ILE A 88 9.74 4.88 0.47
CA ILE A 88 9.50 4.57 -0.93
C ILE A 88 10.83 4.41 -1.65
N TRP A 89 10.91 3.39 -2.50
CA TRP A 89 12.07 3.13 -3.33
C TRP A 89 11.82 3.63 -4.74
N GLN A 90 12.80 4.32 -5.30
CA GLN A 90 12.75 4.77 -6.69
C GLN A 90 13.68 3.88 -7.52
N PRO A 91 13.14 2.93 -8.30
CA PRO A 91 13.97 1.99 -9.04
C PRO A 91 14.94 2.64 -10.01
N SER A 92 14.54 3.72 -10.68
CA SER A 92 15.35 4.36 -11.71
C SER A 92 16.65 4.93 -11.16
N THR A 93 16.70 5.29 -9.88
CA THR A 93 17.89 5.86 -9.25
C THR A 93 18.43 5.00 -8.11
N ASP A 94 17.70 3.93 -7.77
CA ASP A 94 17.99 3.05 -6.63
C ASP A 94 18.13 3.83 -5.33
N LYS A 95 17.26 4.81 -5.15
CA LYS A 95 17.25 5.62 -3.94
C LYS A 95 15.97 5.38 -3.15
N THR A 96 16.08 5.47 -1.83
CA THR A 96 14.96 5.33 -0.91
C THR A 96 14.71 6.66 -0.22
N PHE A 97 13.44 7.04 -0.14
CA PHE A 97 13.04 8.30 0.46
C PHE A 97 12.01 8.05 1.56
N ARG A 98 11.90 8.98 2.50
CA ARG A 98 10.78 8.96 3.43
C ARG A 98 9.51 9.12 2.63
N SER A 99 8.42 8.49 3.06
CA SER A 99 7.20 8.48 2.29
C SER A 99 5.97 8.55 3.19
N LYS A 100 4.91 9.07 2.61
CA LYS A 100 3.59 9.09 3.22
C LYS A 100 2.56 8.92 2.12
N MET A 101 1.35 8.52 2.49
CA MET A 101 0.27 8.30 1.53
C MET A 101 -1.01 8.92 2.05
N ALA A 102 -1.88 9.29 1.12
CA ALA A 102 -3.22 9.76 1.45
C ALA A 102 -4.21 9.11 0.49
N LEU A 103 -5.16 8.37 1.07
CA LEU A 103 -6.19 7.66 0.33
C LEU A 103 -7.45 8.50 0.24
N SER A 104 -8.00 8.61 -0.97
CA SER A 104 -9.29 9.25 -1.20
C SER A 104 -10.03 8.43 -2.25
N GLY A 105 -10.95 7.58 -1.80
CA GLY A 105 -11.69 6.70 -2.72
C GLY A 105 -10.77 5.76 -3.47
N ASN A 106 -10.76 5.88 -4.79
CA ASN A 106 -9.94 5.05 -5.67
C ASN A 106 -8.65 5.73 -6.12
N THR A 107 -8.27 6.79 -5.40
CA THR A 107 -7.05 7.55 -5.67
C THR A 107 -6.14 7.51 -4.45
N LEU A 108 -4.86 7.24 -4.68
CA LEU A 108 -3.86 7.22 -3.63
C LEU A 108 -2.75 8.20 -3.99
N LYS A 109 -2.55 9.21 -3.16
CA LYS A 109 -1.43 10.12 -3.32
C LYS A 109 -0.26 9.57 -2.54
N VAL A 110 0.85 9.33 -3.22
CA VAL A 110 2.05 8.75 -2.62
C VAL A 110 3.17 9.77 -2.74
N SER A 111 3.79 10.12 -1.62
CA SER A 111 4.83 11.16 -1.60
C SER A 111 6.18 10.56 -1.28
N GLY A 112 7.22 11.08 -1.94
CA GLY A 112 8.60 10.86 -1.54
C GLY A 112 9.17 12.18 -1.05
N CYS A 113 9.85 12.18 0.09
CA CYS A 113 10.25 13.40 0.76
C CYS A 113 11.75 13.45 1.00
N VAL A 114 12.32 14.66 0.78
CA VAL A 114 13.70 14.97 1.13
C VAL A 114 13.64 16.22 2.01
N GLY A 115 13.96 16.08 3.30
CA GLY A 115 13.77 17.16 4.25
C GLY A 115 12.29 17.59 4.25
N PRO A 116 12.00 18.88 4.19
CA PRO A 116 10.61 19.35 4.19
C PRO A 116 9.94 19.28 2.82
N ILE A 117 10.68 18.93 1.78
CA ILE A 117 10.16 18.93 0.41
C ILE A 117 9.63 17.54 0.08
N CYS A 118 8.35 17.45 -0.29
CA CYS A 118 7.72 16.20 -0.69
C CYS A 118 7.18 16.32 -2.11
N LYS A 119 7.43 15.28 -2.92
CA LYS A 119 6.93 15.20 -4.27
C LYS A 119 5.87 14.12 -4.32
N LYS A 120 4.69 14.47 -4.80
CA LYS A 120 3.54 13.55 -4.84
C LYS A 120 3.40 12.92 -6.21
N GLN A 121 2.98 11.68 -6.21
CA GLN A 121 2.50 11.00 -7.41
C GLN A 121 1.11 10.44 -7.11
N THR A 122 0.34 10.22 -8.16
CA THR A 122 -1.03 9.73 -8.04
C THR A 122 -1.10 8.29 -8.53
N TRP A 123 -1.59 7.40 -7.66
CA TRP A 123 -1.86 6.01 -8.01
C TRP A 123 -3.37 5.82 -8.13
N SER A 124 -3.77 4.96 -9.05
CA SER A 124 -5.19 4.68 -9.29
C SER A 124 -5.49 3.23 -8.92
N ARG A 125 -6.66 3.01 -8.30
CA ARG A 125 -7.03 1.65 -7.89
C ARG A 125 -7.34 0.80 -9.11
N VAL A 126 -6.79 -0.40 -9.12
CA VAL A 126 -7.08 -1.41 -10.13
C VAL A 126 -8.16 -2.35 -9.59
N ASP A 127 -7.99 -2.80 -8.35
CA ASP A 127 -9.00 -3.64 -7.69
C ASP A 127 -8.89 -3.64 -6.17
#